data_74e14644694e50a94ae1845cccc4e257
#
_entry.id   74e14644694e50a94ae1845cccc4e257
#
_cell.length_a   1.000
_cell.length_b   1.000
_cell.length_c   1.000
_cell.angle_alpha   90.00
_cell.angle_beta   90.00
_cell.angle_gamma   90.00
#
_symmetry.space_group_name_H-M   'P 1'
#
loop_
_entity.id
_entity.type
_entity.pdbx_description
1 polymer ?
#
loop_
_entity_poly.entity_id
_entity_poly.type
_entity_poly.pdbx_seq_one_letter_code
_entity_poly.pdbx_strand_id
1 'polypeptide(L)'
;MEDGRESARKVDRGRERPGCPVGRAPDGTWQVRDYAVAREVLRAPDTVQAGLGIETVRKLPRRIRRPVLYRDGPEHREHRRQTARYFTPRRVDEHYRGLMVRIAEEQVARLRAAGRAPLSDLAFDLTIGVVSEVIGLRYSRPGIRRRLERFFPEEFGEPGLTSARGLYWLFRQNTNWLRIHLADVRPAIRAHRRAEHDDLISHLLAEGCSDAEILGECLTFAAAGMVTTREFISLAAWHLFTDEALLARYRAAAEPERLAILQELLRLEPVVGTLRRRATAPLRLPTPDGPAEVRPGECVEVLLEDANTDPAAVGADPLLVRPGRDIVSGPGRAGLSFGDGPHRCPGAHIAVLETDVLLSRLTALDGIRMAGPPRVAFQEAIGGYEIRDLTVAVD
;
A
#
# COMPACT_ATOMS: atom_id res chain seq x y z
N MET A 1 -33.72 13.05 -2.28
CA MET A 1 -33.85 12.13 -1.13
C MET A 1 -32.43 11.81 -0.69
N GLU A 2 -31.94 12.47 0.35
CA GLU A 2 -30.66 12.12 0.98
C GLU A 2 -30.88 10.77 1.66
N ASP A 3 -30.17 9.75 1.16
CA ASP A 3 -30.17 8.42 1.73
C ASP A 3 -29.53 8.54 3.13
N GLY A 4 -30.28 8.23 4.16
CA GLY A 4 -29.90 8.42 5.57
C GLY A 4 -28.76 7.49 6.06
N ARG A 5 -27.74 7.25 5.24
CA ARG A 5 -26.54 6.52 5.61
C ARG A 5 -25.61 7.45 6.38
N GLU A 6 -25.45 7.23 7.66
CA GLU A 6 -24.47 7.92 8.51
C GLU A 6 -23.01 7.68 8.04
N SER A 7 -22.74 6.60 7.34
CA SER A 7 -21.41 6.24 6.84
C SER A 7 -21.47 5.41 5.56
N ALA A 8 -20.62 5.78 4.57
CA ALA A 8 -20.40 4.99 3.36
C ALA A 8 -19.31 3.91 3.51
N ARG A 9 -18.67 3.80 4.67
CA ARG A 9 -17.65 2.76 4.93
C ARG A 9 -18.24 1.37 4.83
N LYS A 10 -17.48 0.44 4.26
CA LYS A 10 -17.86 -0.97 4.14
C LYS A 10 -17.58 -1.76 5.40
N VAL A 11 -16.59 -1.34 6.17
CA VAL A 11 -16.17 -2.02 7.39
C VAL A 11 -16.21 -1.03 8.55
N ASP A 12 -17.07 -1.31 9.52
CA ASP A 12 -16.97 -0.70 10.83
C ASP A 12 -15.95 -1.52 11.64
N ARG A 13 -14.87 -0.88 12.04
CA ARG A 13 -13.82 -1.53 12.82
C ARG A 13 -14.17 -1.64 14.29
N GLY A 14 -15.40 -1.29 14.70
CA GLY A 14 -15.90 -1.41 16.07
C GLY A 14 -15.09 -0.62 17.11
N ARG A 15 -14.23 0.29 16.65
CA ARG A 15 -13.51 1.18 17.53
C ARG A 15 -14.45 2.30 17.91
N GLU A 16 -14.94 2.27 19.16
CA GLU A 16 -15.50 3.48 19.77
C GLU A 16 -14.50 4.61 19.50
N ARG A 17 -14.96 5.67 18.83
CA ARG A 17 -14.15 6.86 18.65
C ARG A 17 -13.98 7.50 20.02
N PRO A 18 -12.84 7.34 20.72
CA PRO A 18 -12.61 8.15 21.92
C PRO A 18 -12.64 9.59 21.44
N GLY A 19 -13.35 10.45 22.12
CA GLY A 19 -13.43 11.89 21.78
C GLY A 19 -12.10 12.65 21.92
N CYS A 20 -11.00 11.93 22.11
CA CYS A 20 -9.67 12.48 22.29
C CYS A 20 -8.86 12.38 20.98
N PRO A 21 -8.47 13.51 20.36
CA PRO A 21 -7.68 13.55 19.14
C PRO A 21 -6.27 12.94 19.32
N VAL A 22 -5.73 12.96 20.53
CA VAL A 22 -4.46 12.36 20.91
C VAL A 22 -4.60 11.68 22.27
N GLY A 23 -4.24 10.41 22.36
CA GLY A 23 -4.36 9.63 23.61
C GLY A 23 -3.33 8.53 23.71
N ARG A 24 -3.36 7.76 24.80
CA ARG A 24 -2.54 6.56 24.99
C ARG A 24 -3.39 5.29 24.93
N ALA A 25 -2.92 4.31 24.17
CA ALA A 25 -3.44 2.96 24.20
C ALA A 25 -3.02 2.23 25.51
N PRO A 26 -3.71 1.11 25.87
CA PRO A 26 -3.39 0.35 27.09
C PRO A 26 -1.95 -0.19 27.11
N ASP A 27 -1.33 -0.43 25.97
CA ASP A 27 0.06 -0.86 25.82
C ASP A 27 1.09 0.28 25.95
N GLY A 28 0.61 1.51 26.19
CA GLY A 28 1.44 2.71 26.32
C GLY A 28 1.77 3.41 25.01
N THR A 29 1.35 2.88 23.85
CA THR A 29 1.53 3.52 22.55
C THR A 29 0.70 4.80 22.46
N TRP A 30 1.30 5.90 22.01
CA TRP A 30 0.56 7.11 21.69
C TRP A 30 -0.27 6.93 20.42
N GLN A 31 -1.53 7.31 20.45
CA GLN A 31 -2.44 7.25 19.31
C GLN A 31 -2.87 8.66 18.89
N VAL A 32 -2.75 8.94 17.60
CA VAL A 32 -3.10 10.22 16.98
C VAL A 32 -4.21 9.99 15.96
N ARG A 33 -5.31 10.73 16.13
CA ARG A 33 -6.53 10.72 15.30
C ARG A 33 -6.78 12.05 14.61
N ASP A 34 -6.25 13.14 15.14
CA ASP A 34 -6.32 14.48 14.53
C ASP A 34 -5.44 14.55 13.29
N TYR A 35 -5.98 15.12 12.21
CA TYR A 35 -5.31 15.20 10.92
C TYR A 35 -4.05 16.08 10.94
N ALA A 36 -4.13 17.23 11.59
CA ALA A 36 -3.02 18.18 11.63
C ALA A 36 -1.87 17.62 12.46
N VAL A 37 -2.17 17.07 13.64
CA VAL A 37 -1.19 16.41 14.52
C VAL A 37 -0.58 15.18 13.85
N ALA A 38 -1.39 14.39 13.15
CA ALA A 38 -0.91 13.23 12.38
C ALA A 38 0.14 13.65 11.33
N ARG A 39 -0.11 14.75 10.63
CA ARG A 39 0.86 15.30 9.67
C ARG A 39 2.14 15.80 10.33
N GLU A 40 2.02 16.46 11.47
CA GLU A 40 3.20 16.91 12.25
C GLU A 40 4.06 15.71 12.65
N VAL A 41 3.47 14.65 13.20
CA VAL A 41 4.17 13.42 13.58
C VAL A 41 4.85 12.74 12.38
N LEU A 42 4.15 12.62 11.24
CA LEU A 42 4.70 11.99 10.04
C LEU A 42 5.86 12.78 9.41
N ARG A 43 5.93 14.08 9.67
CA ARG A 43 6.96 15.01 9.14
C ARG A 43 8.05 15.34 10.15
N ALA A 44 7.87 14.96 11.41
CA ALA A 44 8.79 15.29 12.49
C ALA A 44 10.19 14.71 12.24
N PRO A 45 11.25 15.56 12.22
CA PRO A 45 12.62 15.11 11.96
C PRO A 45 13.19 14.22 13.08
N ASP A 46 12.66 14.40 14.29
CA ASP A 46 13.07 13.69 15.51
C ASP A 46 12.30 12.37 15.69
N THR A 47 11.85 11.79 14.58
CA THR A 47 11.20 10.47 14.57
C THR A 47 11.84 9.57 13.51
N VAL A 48 11.75 8.27 13.75
CA VAL A 48 12.18 7.23 12.80
C VAL A 48 11.03 6.27 12.51
N GLN A 49 11.12 5.60 11.37
CA GLN A 49 10.15 4.57 10.99
C GLN A 49 10.00 3.49 12.07
N ALA A 50 8.76 3.12 12.36
CA ALA A 50 8.39 2.04 13.26
C ALA A 50 7.26 1.20 12.65
N GLY A 51 7.08 -0.03 13.11
CA GLY A 51 6.12 -0.97 12.52
C GLY A 51 6.58 -1.53 11.19
N LEU A 52 5.68 -2.19 10.46
CA LEU A 52 5.93 -2.79 9.15
C LEU A 52 7.13 -3.76 9.12
N GLY A 53 7.42 -4.45 10.24
CA GLY A 53 8.52 -5.43 10.34
C GLY A 53 9.90 -4.82 10.60
N ILE A 54 10.01 -3.53 10.93
CA ILE A 54 11.30 -2.86 11.21
C ILE A 54 12.09 -3.55 12.32
N GLU A 55 11.42 -4.12 13.30
CA GLU A 55 12.02 -4.83 14.43
C GLU A 55 12.84 -6.05 13.96
N THR A 56 12.34 -6.75 12.95
CA THR A 56 13.05 -7.87 12.31
C THR A 56 14.24 -7.38 11.49
N VAL A 57 14.04 -6.32 10.70
CA VAL A 57 15.10 -5.75 9.85
C VAL A 57 16.21 -5.13 10.68
N ARG A 58 15.91 -4.57 11.87
CA ARG A 58 16.91 -4.03 12.81
C ARG A 58 17.87 -5.09 13.36
N LYS A 59 17.49 -6.37 13.36
CA LYS A 59 18.35 -7.48 13.78
C LYS A 59 19.42 -7.86 12.73
N LEU A 60 19.29 -7.38 11.49
CA LEU A 60 20.30 -7.59 10.46
C LEU A 60 21.62 -6.91 10.84
N PRO A 61 22.78 -7.53 10.48
CA PRO A 61 24.07 -6.92 10.70
C PRO A 61 24.16 -5.50 10.15
N ARG A 62 24.76 -4.57 10.90
CA ARG A 62 24.86 -3.15 10.51
C ARG A 62 25.57 -2.90 9.17
N ARG A 63 26.41 -3.86 8.72
CA ARG A 63 27.12 -3.80 7.44
C ARG A 63 26.20 -4.04 6.22
N ILE A 64 24.97 -4.58 6.44
CA ILE A 64 24.00 -4.78 5.37
C ILE A 64 23.13 -3.54 5.29
N ARG A 65 23.16 -2.87 4.14
CA ARG A 65 22.31 -1.72 3.87
C ARG A 65 20.85 -2.14 3.93
N ARG A 66 20.07 -1.49 4.78
CA ARG A 66 18.65 -1.80 4.92
C ARG A 66 17.86 -1.28 3.72
N PRO A 67 16.76 -1.93 3.33
CA PRO A 67 15.84 -1.40 2.32
C PRO A 67 15.32 0.00 2.69
N VAL A 68 14.97 0.78 1.67
CA VAL A 68 14.60 2.21 1.80
C VAL A 68 13.52 2.47 2.84
N LEU A 69 12.52 1.60 2.94
CA LEU A 69 11.42 1.72 3.91
C LEU A 69 11.91 1.75 5.37
N TYR A 70 13.06 1.14 5.66
CA TYR A 70 13.62 0.95 7.00
C TYR A 70 14.82 1.85 7.29
N ARG A 71 15.04 2.85 6.46
CA ARG A 71 16.07 3.87 6.63
C ARG A 71 15.41 5.20 6.97
N ASP A 72 16.15 6.07 7.66
CA ASP A 72 15.75 7.42 8.03
C ASP A 72 16.91 8.39 7.80
N GLY A 73 16.64 9.69 7.96
CA GLY A 73 17.66 10.73 7.91
C GLY A 73 18.21 11.03 6.51
N PRO A 74 19.46 11.55 6.42
CA PRO A 74 20.04 12.03 5.14
C PRO A 74 20.19 10.94 4.09
N GLU A 75 20.61 9.73 4.47
CA GLU A 75 20.75 8.58 3.56
C GLU A 75 19.42 8.19 2.91
N HIS A 76 18.33 8.15 3.71
CA HIS A 76 17.00 7.91 3.19
C HIS A 76 16.57 8.97 2.20
N ARG A 77 16.75 10.26 2.55
CA ARG A 77 16.35 11.39 1.68
C ARG A 77 17.10 11.35 0.35
N GLU A 78 18.42 11.07 0.37
CA GLU A 78 19.22 10.98 -0.84
C GLU A 78 18.76 9.84 -1.75
N HIS A 79 18.58 8.63 -1.20
CA HIS A 79 18.05 7.50 -1.97
C HIS A 79 16.66 7.80 -2.56
N ARG A 80 15.76 8.40 -1.77
CA ARG A 80 14.44 8.81 -2.24
C ARG A 80 14.51 9.83 -3.37
N ARG A 81 15.42 10.80 -3.28
CA ARG A 81 15.66 11.81 -4.34
C ARG A 81 16.13 11.14 -5.63
N GLN A 82 17.06 10.22 -5.56
CA GLN A 82 17.63 9.51 -6.71
C GLN A 82 16.61 8.60 -7.39
N THR A 83 15.77 7.90 -6.60
CA THR A 83 14.78 6.96 -7.12
C THR A 83 13.46 7.62 -7.52
N ALA A 84 13.21 8.88 -7.15
CA ALA A 84 11.96 9.60 -7.45
C ALA A 84 11.61 9.61 -8.95
N ARG A 85 12.61 9.62 -9.83
CA ARG A 85 12.42 9.63 -11.29
C ARG A 85 11.59 8.46 -11.82
N TYR A 86 11.62 7.30 -11.15
CA TYR A 86 10.86 6.10 -11.55
C TYR A 86 9.36 6.20 -11.22
N PHE A 87 8.97 7.17 -10.39
CA PHE A 87 7.62 7.30 -9.84
C PHE A 87 6.92 8.61 -10.25
N THR A 88 7.55 9.43 -11.08
CA THR A 88 6.93 10.67 -11.54
C THR A 88 5.70 10.37 -12.40
N PRO A 89 4.62 11.19 -12.36
CA PRO A 89 3.45 11.01 -13.21
C PRO A 89 3.80 10.86 -14.68
N ARG A 90 4.72 11.69 -15.18
CA ARG A 90 5.20 11.61 -16.56
C ARG A 90 5.82 10.24 -16.87
N ARG A 91 6.72 9.74 -15.99
CA ARG A 91 7.34 8.40 -16.17
C ARG A 91 6.28 7.30 -16.19
N VAL A 92 5.29 7.39 -15.32
CA VAL A 92 4.19 6.41 -15.25
C VAL A 92 3.41 6.40 -16.54
N ASP A 93 3.04 7.56 -17.07
CA ASP A 93 2.28 7.67 -18.29
C ASP A 93 3.06 7.20 -19.54
N GLU A 94 4.34 7.60 -19.65
CA GLU A 94 5.17 7.28 -20.82
C GLU A 94 5.64 5.81 -20.85
N HIS A 95 5.90 5.18 -19.68
CA HIS A 95 6.57 3.88 -19.62
C HIS A 95 5.72 2.74 -19.04
N TYR A 96 4.80 3.02 -18.10
CA TYR A 96 4.07 1.96 -17.41
C TYR A 96 2.61 1.85 -17.83
N ARG A 97 1.97 2.94 -18.25
CA ARG A 97 0.55 2.96 -18.66
C ARG A 97 0.26 1.94 -19.77
N GLY A 98 1.08 1.88 -20.80
CA GLY A 98 0.91 0.90 -21.89
C GLY A 98 0.97 -0.55 -21.43
N LEU A 99 1.83 -0.85 -20.46
CA LEU A 99 1.91 -2.16 -19.82
C LEU A 99 0.66 -2.45 -18.98
N MET A 100 0.21 -1.48 -18.16
CA MET A 100 -1.00 -1.62 -17.35
C MET A 100 -2.22 -1.94 -18.23
N VAL A 101 -2.38 -1.18 -19.33
CA VAL A 101 -3.48 -1.39 -20.29
C VAL A 101 -3.45 -2.80 -20.86
N ARG A 102 -2.31 -3.24 -21.39
CA ARG A 102 -2.17 -4.57 -21.98
C ARG A 102 -2.52 -5.68 -20.98
N ILE A 103 -1.95 -5.62 -19.77
CA ILE A 103 -2.24 -6.64 -18.75
C ILE A 103 -3.72 -6.60 -18.34
N ALA A 104 -4.30 -5.42 -18.14
CA ALA A 104 -5.71 -5.30 -17.79
C ALA A 104 -6.63 -5.88 -18.88
N GLU A 105 -6.32 -5.67 -20.16
CA GLU A 105 -7.06 -6.25 -21.28
C GLU A 105 -6.92 -7.78 -21.32
N GLU A 106 -5.73 -8.33 -21.04
CA GLU A 106 -5.52 -9.76 -20.89
C GLU A 106 -6.37 -10.34 -19.73
N GLN A 107 -6.46 -9.64 -18.59
CA GLN A 107 -7.28 -10.09 -17.46
C GLN A 107 -8.79 -10.02 -17.77
N VAL A 108 -9.23 -8.98 -18.48
CA VAL A 108 -10.62 -8.86 -18.94
C VAL A 108 -10.96 -9.97 -19.94
N ALA A 109 -10.09 -10.27 -20.89
CA ALA A 109 -10.29 -11.37 -21.82
C ALA A 109 -10.37 -12.73 -21.10
N ARG A 110 -9.52 -12.94 -20.09
CA ARG A 110 -9.54 -14.13 -19.25
C ARG A 110 -10.85 -14.26 -18.46
N LEU A 111 -11.35 -13.15 -17.89
CA LEU A 111 -12.64 -13.13 -17.20
C LEU A 111 -13.78 -13.49 -18.14
N ARG A 112 -13.83 -12.89 -19.34
CA ARG A 112 -14.85 -13.21 -20.36
C ARG A 112 -14.85 -14.69 -20.75
N ALA A 113 -13.67 -15.27 -20.93
CA ALA A 113 -13.52 -16.68 -21.29
C ALA A 113 -13.94 -17.63 -20.17
N ALA A 114 -13.73 -17.24 -18.90
CA ALA A 114 -14.06 -18.04 -17.74
C ALA A 114 -15.47 -17.81 -17.18
N GLY A 115 -16.15 -16.72 -17.59
CA GLY A 115 -17.45 -16.27 -17.06
C GLY A 115 -17.39 -15.72 -15.62
N ARG A 116 -16.39 -16.14 -14.84
CA ARG A 116 -16.18 -15.69 -13.44
C ARG A 116 -14.72 -15.83 -13.04
N ALA A 117 -14.26 -14.94 -12.14
CA ALA A 117 -12.93 -15.03 -11.55
C ALA A 117 -12.87 -14.34 -10.18
N PRO A 118 -11.98 -14.75 -9.26
CA PRO A 118 -11.61 -13.95 -8.10
C PRO A 118 -10.96 -12.65 -8.57
N LEU A 119 -11.45 -11.52 -8.08
CA LEU A 119 -10.89 -10.21 -8.47
C LEU A 119 -9.43 -10.08 -8.00
N SER A 120 -9.10 -10.63 -6.84
CA SER A 120 -7.74 -10.67 -6.32
C SER A 120 -6.74 -11.30 -7.29
N ASP A 121 -7.16 -12.30 -8.07
CA ASP A 121 -6.30 -12.96 -9.06
C ASP A 121 -6.01 -12.04 -10.25
N LEU A 122 -7.05 -11.36 -10.75
CA LEU A 122 -6.93 -10.42 -11.87
C LEU A 122 -6.07 -9.21 -11.47
N ALA A 123 -6.30 -8.69 -10.25
CA ALA A 123 -5.54 -7.59 -9.69
C ALA A 123 -4.08 -7.96 -9.45
N PHE A 124 -3.82 -9.17 -8.96
CA PHE A 124 -2.48 -9.62 -8.62
C PHE A 124 -1.58 -9.77 -9.85
N ASP A 125 -2.12 -10.29 -10.97
CA ASP A 125 -1.39 -10.39 -12.24
C ASP A 125 -1.01 -9.00 -12.77
N LEU A 126 -1.89 -8.00 -12.64
CA LEU A 126 -1.61 -6.62 -13.00
C LEU A 126 -0.48 -6.03 -12.13
N THR A 127 -0.65 -6.08 -10.81
CA THR A 127 0.28 -5.46 -9.87
C THR A 127 1.68 -6.09 -9.90
N ILE A 128 1.78 -7.42 -10.09
CA ILE A 128 3.07 -8.09 -10.32
C ILE A 128 3.74 -7.58 -11.60
N GLY A 129 2.99 -7.46 -12.68
CA GLY A 129 3.52 -6.99 -13.95
C GLY A 129 4.10 -5.58 -13.84
N VAL A 130 3.33 -4.66 -13.25
CA VAL A 130 3.73 -3.26 -13.07
C VAL A 130 4.93 -3.14 -12.12
N VAL A 131 4.89 -3.79 -10.97
CA VAL A 131 5.98 -3.72 -9.99
C VAL A 131 7.26 -4.35 -10.53
N SER A 132 7.15 -5.44 -11.30
CA SER A 132 8.30 -6.08 -11.93
C SER A 132 8.97 -5.17 -12.96
N GLU A 133 8.18 -4.38 -13.69
CA GLU A 133 8.69 -3.39 -14.64
C GLU A 133 9.42 -2.24 -13.94
N VAL A 134 8.83 -1.67 -12.88
CA VAL A 134 9.43 -0.58 -12.09
C VAL A 134 10.75 -1.01 -11.44
N ILE A 135 10.80 -2.23 -10.91
CA ILE A 135 11.99 -2.79 -10.24
C ILE A 135 13.07 -3.20 -11.26
N GLY A 136 12.67 -3.71 -12.43
CA GLY A 136 13.58 -4.30 -13.44
C GLY A 136 13.63 -5.83 -13.38
N LEU A 137 12.61 -6.52 -12.87
CA LEU A 137 12.52 -7.99 -12.78
C LEU A 137 12.05 -8.66 -14.09
N ARG A 138 12.33 -8.05 -15.24
CA ARG A 138 11.90 -8.56 -16.58
C ARG A 138 12.48 -9.91 -16.95
N TYR A 139 13.60 -10.29 -16.33
CA TYR A 139 14.33 -11.54 -16.62
C TYR A 139 14.00 -12.66 -15.65
N SER A 140 12.89 -12.53 -14.92
CA SER A 140 12.39 -13.57 -14.02
C SER A 140 12.07 -14.85 -14.77
N ARG A 141 12.40 -15.99 -14.18
CA ARG A 141 11.98 -17.29 -14.70
C ARG A 141 10.45 -17.43 -14.61
N PRO A 142 9.82 -18.24 -15.48
CA PRO A 142 8.39 -18.51 -15.40
C PRO A 142 7.94 -18.86 -13.96
N GLY A 143 6.75 -18.36 -13.55
CA GLY A 143 6.17 -18.65 -12.24
C GLY A 143 6.56 -17.68 -11.12
N ILE A 144 6.97 -16.43 -11.44
CA ILE A 144 7.21 -15.36 -10.46
C ILE A 144 5.98 -15.15 -9.55
N ARG A 145 4.76 -15.17 -10.10
CA ARG A 145 3.51 -15.07 -9.34
C ARG A 145 3.48 -16.07 -8.18
N ARG A 146 3.64 -17.37 -8.45
CA ARG A 146 3.62 -18.43 -7.41
C ARG A 146 4.73 -18.27 -6.37
N ARG A 147 5.90 -17.72 -6.77
CA ARG A 147 7.00 -17.47 -5.83
C ARG A 147 6.68 -16.31 -4.90
N LEU A 148 6.09 -15.23 -5.43
CA LEU A 148 5.68 -14.08 -4.62
C LEU A 148 4.49 -14.42 -3.71
N GLU A 149 3.47 -15.14 -4.18
CA GLU A 149 2.36 -15.64 -3.35
C GLU A 149 2.87 -16.51 -2.18
N ARG A 150 3.85 -17.37 -2.43
CA ARG A 150 4.46 -18.18 -1.36
C ARG A 150 5.31 -17.36 -0.40
N PHE A 151 5.90 -16.28 -0.88
CA PHE A 151 6.74 -15.40 -0.07
C PHE A 151 5.88 -14.49 0.82
N PHE A 152 4.76 -13.98 0.30
CA PHE A 152 3.79 -13.16 1.01
C PHE A 152 2.49 -13.95 1.25
N PRO A 153 2.49 -14.94 2.16
CA PRO A 153 1.29 -15.70 2.48
C PRO A 153 0.28 -14.82 3.21
N GLU A 154 -0.98 -15.21 3.20
CA GLU A 154 -2.05 -14.53 3.92
C GLU A 154 -1.80 -14.52 5.44
N GLU A 155 -1.31 -15.63 5.98
CA GLU A 155 -0.93 -15.75 7.38
C GLU A 155 0.57 -15.96 7.52
N PHE A 156 1.22 -15.07 8.27
CA PHE A 156 2.62 -15.22 8.64
C PHE A 156 2.72 -15.91 10.00
N GLY A 157 3.54 -16.96 10.06
CA GLY A 157 3.96 -17.52 11.34
C GLY A 157 5.33 -16.97 11.76
N GLU A 158 5.59 -16.99 13.04
CA GLU A 158 6.85 -16.51 13.60
C GLU A 158 7.99 -17.54 13.37
N PRO A 159 9.06 -17.18 12.65
CA PRO A 159 10.25 -18.02 12.55
C PRO A 159 10.98 -18.13 13.91
N GLY A 160 11.38 -19.32 14.29
CA GLY A 160 12.09 -19.51 15.56
C GLY A 160 12.75 -20.89 15.66
N LEU A 161 13.67 -21.02 16.59
CA LEU A 161 14.44 -22.26 16.83
C LEU A 161 13.85 -23.11 17.96
N THR A 162 12.87 -22.59 18.70
CA THR A 162 12.36 -23.19 19.95
C THR A 162 11.14 -24.08 19.77
N SER A 163 10.52 -24.10 18.57
CA SER A 163 9.35 -24.92 18.28
C SER A 163 9.39 -25.50 16.89
N ALA A 164 8.73 -26.65 16.66
CA ALA A 164 8.61 -27.26 15.33
C ALA A 164 7.93 -26.33 14.33
N ARG A 165 6.92 -25.55 14.76
CA ARG A 165 6.26 -24.53 13.95
C ARG A 165 7.20 -23.38 13.59
N GLY A 166 8.01 -22.93 14.55
CA GLY A 166 9.02 -21.89 14.31
C GLY A 166 10.11 -22.34 13.34
N LEU A 167 10.61 -23.57 13.48
CA LEU A 167 11.57 -24.19 12.55
C LEU A 167 11.00 -24.33 11.13
N TYR A 168 9.74 -24.74 11.01
CA TYR A 168 9.05 -24.79 9.72
C TYR A 168 9.02 -23.41 9.05
N TRP A 169 8.63 -22.37 9.78
CA TRP A 169 8.58 -21.00 9.24
C TRP A 169 9.97 -20.46 8.89
N LEU A 170 10.98 -20.76 9.69
CA LEU A 170 12.37 -20.40 9.42
C LEU A 170 12.87 -21.06 8.12
N PHE A 171 12.65 -22.38 7.97
CA PHE A 171 13.01 -23.10 6.76
C PHE A 171 12.25 -22.60 5.53
N ARG A 172 10.92 -22.43 5.66
CA ARG A 172 10.07 -21.92 4.59
C ARG A 172 10.52 -20.53 4.13
N GLN A 173 10.78 -19.63 5.06
CA GLN A 173 11.22 -18.28 4.74
C GLN A 173 12.56 -18.27 4.02
N ASN A 174 13.57 -18.96 4.53
CA ASN A 174 14.87 -19.03 3.88
C ASN A 174 14.79 -19.68 2.50
N THR A 175 13.98 -20.73 2.35
CA THR A 175 13.78 -21.38 1.03
C THR A 175 13.11 -20.44 0.03
N ASN A 176 12.12 -19.65 0.45
CA ASN A 176 11.47 -18.68 -0.41
C ASN A 176 12.40 -17.51 -0.80
N TRP A 177 13.21 -17.01 0.15
CA TRP A 177 14.26 -16.03 -0.14
C TRP A 177 15.24 -16.55 -1.23
N LEU A 178 15.74 -17.76 -1.05
CA LEU A 178 16.64 -18.39 -2.01
C LEU A 178 16.00 -18.59 -3.37
N ARG A 179 14.74 -19.03 -3.42
CA ARG A 179 14.00 -19.21 -4.68
C ARG A 179 13.84 -17.92 -5.45
N ILE A 180 13.42 -16.83 -4.79
CA ILE A 180 13.26 -15.52 -5.43
C ILE A 180 14.63 -14.99 -5.88
N HIS A 181 15.65 -15.12 -5.03
CA HIS A 181 17.01 -14.73 -5.41
C HIS A 181 17.47 -15.44 -6.69
N LEU A 182 17.38 -16.77 -6.73
CA LEU A 182 17.90 -17.56 -7.85
C LEU A 182 17.06 -17.49 -9.11
N ALA A 183 15.74 -17.30 -8.99
CA ALA A 183 14.83 -17.34 -10.12
C ALA A 183 14.45 -15.95 -10.67
N ASP A 184 14.53 -14.91 -9.85
CA ASP A 184 14.03 -13.60 -10.22
C ASP A 184 15.13 -12.53 -10.16
N VAL A 185 15.75 -12.33 -9.00
CA VAL A 185 16.68 -11.21 -8.79
C VAL A 185 18.03 -11.45 -9.43
N ARG A 186 18.63 -12.63 -9.25
CA ARG A 186 19.94 -12.95 -9.82
C ARG A 186 19.96 -12.95 -11.36
N PRO A 187 18.95 -13.48 -12.08
CA PRO A 187 18.87 -13.32 -13.53
C PRO A 187 18.78 -11.86 -13.97
N ALA A 188 17.98 -11.04 -13.27
CA ALA A 188 17.88 -9.60 -13.53
C ALA A 188 19.24 -8.91 -13.32
N ILE A 189 19.88 -9.09 -12.17
CA ILE A 189 21.23 -8.52 -11.89
C ILE A 189 22.23 -8.90 -12.99
N ARG A 190 22.23 -10.14 -13.44
CA ARG A 190 23.14 -10.59 -14.50
C ARG A 190 22.88 -9.91 -15.85
N ALA A 191 21.60 -9.69 -16.17
CA ALA A 191 21.22 -9.00 -17.40
C ALA A 191 21.63 -7.52 -17.35
N HIS A 192 21.35 -6.84 -16.21
CA HIS A 192 21.68 -5.44 -15.99
C HIS A 192 23.18 -5.15 -15.95
N ARG A 193 24.01 -6.13 -15.54
CA ARG A 193 25.48 -6.02 -15.64
C ARG A 193 26.01 -6.12 -17.07
N ARG A 194 25.17 -6.61 -18.03
CA ARG A 194 25.56 -6.77 -19.46
C ARG A 194 25.04 -5.66 -20.35
N ALA A 195 23.94 -5.04 -19.96
CA ALA A 195 23.30 -3.96 -20.70
C ALA A 195 22.74 -2.93 -19.73
N GLU A 196 22.81 -1.67 -20.08
CA GLU A 196 22.23 -0.58 -19.30
C GLU A 196 20.70 -0.62 -19.43
N HIS A 197 20.01 -0.49 -18.29
CA HIS A 197 18.57 -0.37 -18.19
C HIS A 197 18.22 0.85 -17.32
N ASP A 198 17.02 1.41 -17.51
CA ASP A 198 16.54 2.54 -16.72
C ASP A 198 15.46 2.07 -15.74
N ASP A 199 15.90 1.41 -14.67
CA ASP A 199 15.06 0.85 -13.61
C ASP A 199 15.78 0.83 -12.26
N LEU A 200 15.08 0.36 -11.22
CA LEU A 200 15.59 0.38 -9.85
C LEU A 200 16.83 -0.52 -9.68
N ILE A 201 16.86 -1.71 -10.30
CA ILE A 201 18.02 -2.63 -10.19
C ILE A 201 19.27 -1.97 -10.79
N SER A 202 19.17 -1.30 -11.94
CA SER A 202 20.28 -0.56 -12.55
C SER A 202 20.82 0.53 -11.62
N HIS A 203 19.91 1.27 -10.98
CA HIS A 203 20.29 2.30 -10.00
C HIS A 203 21.05 1.69 -8.80
N LEU A 204 20.51 0.61 -8.22
CA LEU A 204 21.14 -0.07 -7.07
C LEU A 204 22.52 -0.66 -7.41
N LEU A 205 22.69 -1.18 -8.62
CA LEU A 205 23.99 -1.63 -9.12
C LEU A 205 24.99 -0.48 -9.26
N ALA A 206 24.57 0.68 -9.78
CA ALA A 206 25.38 1.88 -9.88
C ALA A 206 25.80 2.42 -8.50
N GLU A 207 24.94 2.27 -7.49
CA GLU A 207 25.23 2.58 -6.09
C GLU A 207 26.15 1.56 -5.40
N GLY A 208 26.59 0.50 -6.09
CA GLY A 208 27.46 -0.53 -5.54
C GLY A 208 26.79 -1.49 -4.56
N CYS A 209 25.45 -1.57 -4.58
CA CYS A 209 24.73 -2.50 -3.70
C CYS A 209 25.07 -3.96 -3.99
N SER A 210 25.20 -4.75 -2.94
CA SER A 210 25.37 -6.20 -3.04
C SER A 210 24.10 -6.90 -3.52
N ASP A 211 24.21 -8.10 -4.08
CA ASP A 211 23.08 -8.92 -4.52
C ASP A 211 22.03 -9.13 -3.40
N ALA A 212 22.47 -9.22 -2.14
CA ALA A 212 21.58 -9.37 -0.97
C ALA A 212 20.79 -8.07 -0.66
N GLU A 213 21.43 -6.92 -0.80
CA GLU A 213 20.79 -5.62 -0.63
C GLU A 213 19.78 -5.34 -1.75
N ILE A 214 20.15 -5.66 -2.99
CA ILE A 214 19.23 -5.58 -4.15
C ILE A 214 18.02 -6.50 -3.93
N LEU A 215 18.22 -7.72 -3.46
CA LEU A 215 17.11 -8.63 -3.13
C LEU A 215 16.20 -8.03 -2.05
N GLY A 216 16.76 -7.44 -1.00
CA GLY A 216 16.00 -6.78 0.06
C GLY A 216 15.15 -5.62 -0.45
N GLU A 217 15.72 -4.76 -1.30
CA GLU A 217 14.99 -3.65 -1.93
C GLU A 217 13.89 -4.18 -2.87
N CYS A 218 14.18 -5.14 -3.75
CA CYS A 218 13.19 -5.74 -4.65
C CYS A 218 11.99 -6.32 -3.89
N LEU A 219 12.23 -7.04 -2.80
CA LEU A 219 11.16 -7.61 -1.97
C LEU A 219 10.35 -6.53 -1.24
N THR A 220 11.01 -5.45 -0.79
CA THR A 220 10.33 -4.33 -0.15
C THR A 220 9.41 -3.60 -1.13
N PHE A 221 9.89 -3.30 -2.33
CA PHE A 221 9.06 -2.67 -3.36
C PHE A 221 7.95 -3.61 -3.87
N ALA A 222 8.22 -4.91 -4.00
CA ALA A 222 7.22 -5.90 -4.38
C ALA A 222 6.09 -5.99 -3.33
N ALA A 223 6.44 -6.08 -2.04
CA ALA A 223 5.44 -6.08 -0.96
C ALA A 223 4.60 -4.80 -0.97
N ALA A 224 5.27 -3.65 -1.02
CA ALA A 224 4.60 -2.35 -0.94
C ALA A 224 3.69 -2.08 -2.15
N GLY A 225 4.12 -2.42 -3.37
CA GLY A 225 3.35 -2.12 -4.58
C GLY A 225 2.29 -3.17 -4.90
N MET A 226 2.61 -4.44 -4.73
CA MET A 226 1.76 -5.54 -5.18
C MET A 226 0.60 -5.82 -4.20
N VAL A 227 0.91 -5.98 -2.91
CA VAL A 227 -0.09 -6.39 -1.92
C VAL A 227 -1.09 -5.26 -1.68
N THR A 228 -0.61 -4.05 -1.43
CA THR A 228 -1.48 -2.92 -1.09
C THR A 228 -2.36 -2.49 -2.25
N THR A 229 -1.85 -2.52 -3.50
CA THR A 229 -2.65 -2.13 -4.66
C THR A 229 -3.69 -3.21 -5.00
N ARG A 230 -3.38 -4.50 -4.85
CA ARG A 230 -4.38 -5.56 -4.96
C ARG A 230 -5.55 -5.35 -3.99
N GLU A 231 -5.26 -5.04 -2.74
CA GLU A 231 -6.30 -4.76 -1.74
C GLU A 231 -7.09 -3.49 -2.09
N PHE A 232 -6.42 -2.46 -2.61
CA PHE A 232 -7.11 -1.24 -3.04
C PHE A 232 -8.05 -1.49 -4.23
N ILE A 233 -7.64 -2.27 -5.22
CA ILE A 233 -8.49 -2.68 -6.35
C ILE A 233 -9.74 -3.41 -5.83
N SER A 234 -9.57 -4.34 -4.89
CA SER A 234 -10.67 -5.11 -4.30
C SER A 234 -11.63 -4.22 -3.51
N LEU A 235 -11.09 -3.29 -2.72
CA LEU A 235 -11.87 -2.31 -1.96
C LEU A 235 -12.69 -1.40 -2.88
N ALA A 236 -12.04 -0.80 -3.87
CA ALA A 236 -12.69 0.11 -4.81
C ALA A 236 -13.80 -0.60 -5.60
N ALA A 237 -13.54 -1.83 -6.05
CA ALA A 237 -14.54 -2.65 -6.72
C ALA A 237 -15.74 -2.96 -5.81
N TRP A 238 -15.50 -3.27 -4.53
CA TRP A 238 -16.58 -3.52 -3.58
C TRP A 238 -17.49 -2.30 -3.42
N HIS A 239 -16.92 -1.09 -3.31
CA HIS A 239 -17.71 0.15 -3.30
C HIS A 239 -18.52 0.31 -4.58
N LEU A 240 -17.86 0.18 -5.73
CA LEU A 240 -18.51 0.37 -7.03
C LEU A 240 -19.65 -0.63 -7.27
N PHE A 241 -19.45 -1.91 -6.98
CA PHE A 241 -20.47 -2.93 -7.24
C PHE A 241 -21.61 -2.97 -6.20
N THR A 242 -21.52 -2.22 -5.12
CA THR A 242 -22.56 -2.16 -4.09
C THR A 242 -23.23 -0.79 -3.97
N ASP A 243 -22.86 0.16 -4.83
CA ASP A 243 -23.46 1.48 -4.95
C ASP A 243 -23.69 1.76 -6.44
N GLU A 244 -24.95 1.57 -6.89
CA GLU A 244 -25.32 1.72 -8.30
C GLU A 244 -25.09 3.15 -8.82
N ALA A 245 -25.34 4.16 -7.99
CA ALA A 245 -25.15 5.55 -8.37
C ALA A 245 -23.66 5.89 -8.55
N LEU A 246 -22.82 5.39 -7.64
CA LEU A 246 -21.37 5.54 -7.72
C LEU A 246 -20.81 4.79 -8.94
N LEU A 247 -21.28 3.57 -9.21
CA LEU A 247 -20.89 2.79 -10.38
C LEU A 247 -21.29 3.50 -11.69
N ALA A 248 -22.51 3.98 -11.78
CA ALA A 248 -22.99 4.73 -12.96
C ALA A 248 -22.16 6.00 -13.19
N ARG A 249 -21.88 6.75 -12.12
CA ARG A 249 -21.00 7.93 -12.18
C ARG A 249 -19.58 7.55 -12.62
N TYR A 250 -18.99 6.48 -12.07
CA TYR A 250 -17.64 6.03 -12.43
C TYR A 250 -17.54 5.63 -13.91
N ARG A 251 -18.55 4.92 -14.43
CA ARG A 251 -18.65 4.52 -15.84
C ARG A 251 -18.74 5.71 -16.79
N ALA A 252 -19.52 6.75 -16.42
CA ALA A 252 -19.73 7.94 -17.24
C ALA A 252 -18.56 8.95 -17.16
N ALA A 253 -17.72 8.85 -16.14
CA ALA A 253 -16.69 9.83 -15.84
C ALA A 253 -15.48 9.74 -16.77
N ALA A 254 -14.86 10.90 -17.07
CA ALA A 254 -13.51 10.96 -17.63
C ALA A 254 -12.46 10.52 -16.59
N GLU A 255 -11.28 10.12 -17.05
CA GLU A 255 -10.20 9.62 -16.18
C GLU A 255 -9.92 10.51 -14.95
N PRO A 256 -9.79 11.86 -15.06
CA PRO A 256 -9.51 12.67 -13.87
C PRO A 256 -10.60 12.56 -12.78
N GLU A 257 -11.85 12.40 -13.15
CA GLU A 257 -12.95 12.22 -12.20
C GLU A 257 -12.94 10.80 -11.62
N ARG A 258 -12.67 9.75 -12.43
CA ARG A 258 -12.51 8.39 -11.94
C ARG A 258 -11.37 8.29 -10.91
N LEU A 259 -10.23 8.92 -11.18
CA LEU A 259 -9.13 9.00 -10.23
C LEU A 259 -9.52 9.74 -8.95
N ALA A 260 -10.34 10.80 -9.03
CA ALA A 260 -10.85 11.49 -7.85
C ALA A 260 -11.81 10.62 -7.03
N ILE A 261 -12.65 9.81 -7.67
CA ILE A 261 -13.50 8.81 -7.00
C ILE A 261 -12.63 7.81 -6.24
N LEU A 262 -11.62 7.23 -6.89
CA LEU A 262 -10.73 6.25 -6.27
C LEU A 262 -9.93 6.83 -5.09
N GLN A 263 -9.46 8.07 -5.22
CA GLN A 263 -8.76 8.75 -4.14
C GLN A 263 -9.65 9.02 -2.93
N GLU A 264 -10.93 9.36 -3.16
CA GLU A 264 -11.91 9.56 -2.09
C GLU A 264 -12.25 8.23 -1.38
N LEU A 265 -12.40 7.14 -2.12
CA LEU A 265 -12.58 5.81 -1.52
C LEU A 265 -11.37 5.43 -0.65
N LEU A 266 -10.16 5.70 -1.12
CA LEU A 266 -8.94 5.42 -0.36
C LEU A 266 -8.79 6.32 0.88
N ARG A 267 -9.27 7.59 0.81
CA ARG A 267 -9.34 8.47 1.98
C ARG A 267 -10.25 7.87 3.05
N LEU A 268 -11.43 7.44 2.62
CA LEU A 268 -12.47 6.94 3.51
C LEU A 268 -12.07 5.61 4.18
N GLU A 269 -11.45 4.73 3.40
CA GLU A 269 -11.03 3.39 3.83
C GLU A 269 -9.58 3.12 3.40
N PRO A 270 -8.58 3.62 4.15
CA PRO A 270 -7.18 3.38 3.84
C PRO A 270 -6.81 1.91 3.96
N VAL A 271 -6.14 1.36 2.95
CA VAL A 271 -5.65 -0.04 2.95
C VAL A 271 -4.66 -0.27 4.09
N VAL A 272 -3.71 0.64 4.26
CA VAL A 272 -2.87 0.70 5.45
C VAL A 272 -3.58 1.57 6.46
N GLY A 273 -4.04 0.99 7.57
CA GLY A 273 -4.85 1.71 8.55
C GLY A 273 -4.05 2.48 9.59
N THR A 274 -2.77 2.11 9.78
CA THR A 274 -1.92 2.76 10.78
C THR A 274 -0.51 3.02 10.26
N LEU A 275 0.05 4.17 10.63
CA LEU A 275 1.47 4.48 10.43
C LEU A 275 2.12 4.76 11.78
N ARG A 276 3.30 4.18 11.99
CA ARG A 276 4.00 4.28 13.28
C ARG A 276 5.29 5.05 13.15
N ARG A 277 5.60 5.85 14.17
CA ARG A 277 6.87 6.54 14.34
C ARG A 277 7.41 6.28 15.74
N ARG A 278 8.72 6.20 15.88
CA ARG A 278 9.40 6.13 17.16
C ARG A 278 10.16 7.42 17.39
N ALA A 279 9.91 8.08 18.51
CA ALA A 279 10.59 9.30 18.88
C ALA A 279 12.09 9.03 19.13
N THR A 280 12.95 9.88 18.62
CA THR A 280 14.42 9.88 18.88
C THR A 280 14.84 11.00 19.79
N ALA A 281 14.00 12.05 19.91
CA ALA A 281 14.09 13.15 20.87
C ALA A 281 12.70 13.41 21.47
N PRO A 282 12.57 14.21 22.55
CA PRO A 282 11.27 14.57 23.10
C PRO A 282 10.38 15.23 22.05
N LEU A 283 9.15 14.69 21.85
CA LEU A 283 8.15 15.22 20.94
C LEU A 283 6.92 15.67 21.75
N ARG A 284 6.44 16.88 21.54
CA ARG A 284 5.24 17.39 22.19
C ARG A 284 4.02 17.18 21.33
N LEU A 285 3.00 16.53 21.89
CA LEU A 285 1.72 16.34 21.23
C LEU A 285 0.63 17.12 21.98
N PRO A 286 -0.25 17.86 21.29
CA PRO A 286 -1.39 18.50 21.93
C PRO A 286 -2.37 17.44 22.41
N THR A 287 -2.77 17.51 23.68
CA THR A 287 -3.85 16.67 24.23
C THR A 287 -4.88 17.57 24.92
N PRO A 288 -6.11 17.08 25.17
CA PRO A 288 -7.14 17.87 25.85
C PRO A 288 -6.71 18.39 27.22
N ASP A 289 -5.86 17.65 27.93
CA ASP A 289 -5.35 17.99 29.27
C ASP A 289 -4.09 18.86 29.22
N GLY A 290 -3.71 19.37 28.04
CA GLY A 290 -2.49 20.14 27.80
C GLY A 290 -1.43 19.33 27.04
N PRO A 291 -0.31 19.97 26.66
CA PRO A 291 0.72 19.29 25.85
C PRO A 291 1.34 18.11 26.60
N ALA A 292 1.28 16.93 26.01
CA ALA A 292 1.94 15.74 26.51
C ALA A 292 3.31 15.55 25.84
N GLU A 293 4.28 15.03 26.58
CA GLU A 293 5.61 14.72 26.08
C GLU A 293 5.75 13.24 25.75
N VAL A 294 6.02 12.95 24.47
CA VAL A 294 6.46 11.65 23.99
C VAL A 294 7.96 11.53 24.22
N ARG A 295 8.39 10.58 25.01
CA ARG A 295 9.80 10.40 25.36
C ARG A 295 10.56 9.69 24.24
N PRO A 296 11.89 9.88 24.14
CA PRO A 296 12.72 9.09 23.23
C PRO A 296 12.52 7.59 23.45
N GLY A 297 12.32 6.86 22.36
CA GLY A 297 12.02 5.43 22.36
C GLY A 297 10.55 5.06 22.39
N GLU A 298 9.66 5.96 22.79
CA GLU A 298 8.21 5.72 22.74
C GLU A 298 7.70 5.71 21.28
N CYS A 299 6.61 4.98 21.06
CA CYS A 299 5.97 4.85 19.76
C CYS A 299 4.73 5.76 19.66
N VAL A 300 4.59 6.40 18.51
CA VAL A 300 3.39 7.13 18.11
C VAL A 300 2.76 6.42 16.93
N GLU A 301 1.51 6.04 17.05
CA GLU A 301 0.69 5.42 16.01
C GLU A 301 -0.32 6.44 15.49
N VAL A 302 -0.27 6.73 14.20
CA VAL A 302 -1.25 7.54 13.50
C VAL A 302 -2.36 6.61 12.99
N LEU A 303 -3.59 6.84 13.42
CA LEU A 303 -4.78 6.11 12.99
C LEU A 303 -5.34 6.81 11.74
N LEU A 304 -4.98 6.27 10.55
CA LEU A 304 -5.26 6.94 9.27
C LEU A 304 -6.76 7.06 8.98
N GLU A 305 -7.53 6.07 9.38
CA GLU A 305 -8.98 6.07 9.22
C GLU A 305 -9.64 7.25 9.96
N ASP A 306 -9.22 7.51 11.19
CA ASP A 306 -9.74 8.61 11.98
C ASP A 306 -9.22 9.96 11.46
N ALA A 307 -7.91 10.06 11.25
CA ALA A 307 -7.28 11.29 10.75
C ALA A 307 -7.85 11.70 9.37
N ASN A 308 -8.06 10.77 8.46
CA ASN A 308 -8.63 11.06 7.14
C ASN A 308 -10.11 11.46 7.16
N THR A 309 -10.79 11.27 8.28
CA THR A 309 -12.21 11.65 8.46
C THR A 309 -12.40 12.71 9.53
N ASP A 310 -11.33 13.41 9.89
CA ASP A 310 -11.38 14.57 10.76
C ASP A 310 -12.16 15.71 10.08
N PRO A 311 -13.32 16.16 10.63
CA PRO A 311 -14.12 17.24 10.05
C PRO A 311 -13.36 18.55 9.88
N ALA A 312 -12.36 18.81 10.74
CA ALA A 312 -11.54 20.02 10.64
C ALA A 312 -10.68 20.01 9.36
N ALA A 313 -10.32 18.84 8.85
CA ALA A 313 -9.52 18.69 7.64
C ALA A 313 -10.36 18.50 6.38
N VAL A 314 -11.45 17.74 6.45
CA VAL A 314 -12.21 17.31 5.27
C VAL A 314 -13.61 17.95 5.16
N GLY A 315 -14.01 18.77 6.13
CA GLY A 315 -15.29 19.48 6.14
C GLY A 315 -16.47 18.57 6.50
N ALA A 316 -17.67 19.01 6.12
CA ALA A 316 -18.92 18.33 6.45
C ALA A 316 -19.01 16.92 5.85
N ASP A 317 -19.75 16.06 6.54
CA ASP A 317 -20.05 14.67 6.13
C ASP A 317 -18.77 13.88 5.79
N PRO A 318 -17.82 13.76 6.74
CA PRO A 318 -16.51 13.18 6.50
C PRO A 318 -16.57 11.70 6.13
N LEU A 319 -17.68 11.01 6.43
CA LEU A 319 -17.91 9.58 6.18
C LEU A 319 -18.66 9.29 4.88
N LEU A 320 -19.07 10.31 4.13
CA LEU A 320 -19.70 10.13 2.83
C LEU A 320 -18.67 10.21 1.70
N VAL A 321 -18.95 9.51 0.60
CA VAL A 321 -18.13 9.55 -0.62
C VAL A 321 -18.43 10.84 -1.39
N ARG A 322 -17.48 11.77 -1.38
CA ARG A 322 -17.56 13.05 -2.12
C ARG A 322 -16.31 13.27 -2.97
N PRO A 323 -16.25 12.73 -4.19
CA PRO A 323 -15.11 12.89 -5.08
C PRO A 323 -14.82 14.37 -5.38
N GLY A 324 -13.55 14.73 -5.31
CA GLY A 324 -13.13 16.13 -5.49
C GLY A 324 -13.19 16.97 -4.22
N ARG A 325 -13.43 16.36 -3.06
CA ARG A 325 -13.40 17.04 -1.75
C ARG A 325 -12.08 17.79 -1.57
N ASP A 326 -12.16 19.02 -1.09
CA ASP A 326 -11.00 19.78 -0.66
C ASP A 326 -10.55 19.31 0.73
N ILE A 327 -9.26 19.05 0.85
CA ILE A 327 -8.63 18.67 2.12
C ILE A 327 -7.69 19.79 2.54
N VAL A 328 -7.89 20.34 3.73
CA VAL A 328 -7.07 21.42 4.25
C VAL A 328 -5.62 20.98 4.37
N SER A 329 -4.73 21.67 3.65
CA SER A 329 -3.27 21.50 3.72
C SER A 329 -2.74 20.06 3.53
N GLY A 330 -3.47 19.15 2.88
CA GLY A 330 -3.10 17.74 2.74
C GLY A 330 -2.03 17.45 1.69
N PRO A 331 -1.40 16.27 1.75
CA PRO A 331 -0.47 15.81 0.72
C PRO A 331 -1.17 15.40 -0.59
N GLY A 332 -2.49 15.33 -0.59
CA GLY A 332 -3.31 14.98 -1.75
C GLY A 332 -4.73 14.58 -1.39
N ARG A 333 -5.56 14.30 -2.39
CA ARG A 333 -7.00 14.00 -2.24
C ARG A 333 -7.31 12.71 -1.47
N ALA A 334 -6.37 11.77 -1.39
CA ALA A 334 -6.49 10.57 -0.57
C ALA A 334 -6.16 10.80 0.91
N GLY A 335 -6.05 12.06 1.36
CA GLY A 335 -5.64 12.39 2.72
C GLY A 335 -4.25 11.83 3.04
N LEU A 336 -4.15 11.15 4.19
CA LEU A 336 -2.92 10.54 4.65
C LEU A 336 -2.76 9.06 4.26
N SER A 337 -3.61 8.51 3.40
CA SER A 337 -3.56 7.09 3.02
C SER A 337 -2.26 6.69 2.33
N PHE A 338 -1.56 7.64 1.72
CA PHE A 338 -0.21 7.47 1.19
C PHE A 338 0.89 8.01 2.10
N GLY A 339 0.56 8.32 3.35
CA GLY A 339 1.47 8.98 4.29
C GLY A 339 1.77 10.44 3.96
N ASP A 340 2.62 11.06 4.78
CA ASP A 340 3.17 12.41 4.58
C ASP A 340 4.65 12.46 4.97
N GLY A 341 5.33 13.55 4.62
CA GLY A 341 6.74 13.78 4.95
C GLY A 341 7.71 12.87 4.20
N PRO A 342 8.87 12.57 4.78
CA PRO A 342 9.95 11.83 4.11
C PRO A 342 9.56 10.46 3.60
N HIS A 343 8.67 9.75 4.31
CA HIS A 343 8.21 8.41 3.98
C HIS A 343 6.89 8.38 3.17
N ARG A 344 6.45 9.50 2.63
CA ARG A 344 5.28 9.50 1.74
C ARG A 344 5.47 8.48 0.61
N CYS A 345 4.40 7.73 0.30
CA CYS A 345 4.43 6.68 -0.73
C CYS A 345 4.89 7.24 -2.09
N PRO A 346 5.96 6.69 -2.69
CA PRO A 346 6.40 7.12 -4.02
C PRO A 346 5.46 6.61 -5.12
N GLY A 347 4.83 5.45 -4.92
CA GLY A 347 3.97 4.78 -5.88
C GLY A 347 2.51 5.24 -5.87
N ALA A 348 2.17 6.34 -5.17
CA ALA A 348 0.78 6.78 -5.02
C ALA A 348 0.06 6.97 -6.37
N HIS A 349 0.73 7.57 -7.35
CA HIS A 349 0.16 7.76 -8.68
C HIS A 349 0.01 6.44 -9.44
N ILE A 350 0.99 5.55 -9.35
CA ILE A 350 0.94 4.20 -9.95
C ILE A 350 -0.27 3.44 -9.41
N ALA A 351 -0.41 3.37 -8.08
CA ALA A 351 -1.47 2.60 -7.43
C ALA A 351 -2.88 3.06 -7.83
N VAL A 352 -3.11 4.38 -7.89
CA VAL A 352 -4.42 4.92 -8.29
C VAL A 352 -4.67 4.69 -9.78
N LEU A 353 -3.66 4.90 -10.62
CA LEU A 353 -3.79 4.72 -12.06
C LEU A 353 -4.01 3.26 -12.46
N GLU A 354 -3.23 2.32 -11.94
CA GLU A 354 -3.41 0.90 -12.28
C GLU A 354 -4.75 0.35 -11.77
N THR A 355 -5.24 0.87 -10.63
CA THR A 355 -6.60 0.59 -10.16
C THR A 355 -7.64 1.07 -11.16
N ASP A 356 -7.53 2.32 -11.64
CA ASP A 356 -8.44 2.86 -12.66
C ASP A 356 -8.37 2.07 -13.96
N VAL A 357 -7.18 1.76 -14.44
CA VAL A 357 -6.97 1.03 -15.70
C VAL A 357 -7.67 -0.32 -15.70
N LEU A 358 -7.63 -1.06 -14.58
CA LEU A 358 -8.33 -2.34 -14.47
C LEU A 358 -9.84 -2.14 -14.27
N LEU A 359 -10.24 -1.32 -13.31
CA LEU A 359 -11.65 -1.18 -12.95
C LEU A 359 -12.48 -0.50 -14.05
N SER A 360 -11.94 0.48 -14.77
CA SER A 360 -12.65 1.09 -15.91
C SER A 360 -12.95 0.07 -17.01
N ARG A 361 -12.06 -0.86 -17.28
CA ARG A 361 -12.27 -1.93 -18.25
C ARG A 361 -13.22 -3.02 -17.76
N LEU A 362 -13.10 -3.41 -16.50
CA LEU A 362 -14.01 -4.38 -15.89
C LEU A 362 -15.44 -3.85 -15.84
N THR A 363 -15.59 -2.62 -15.36
CA THR A 363 -16.92 -2.01 -15.21
C THR A 363 -17.58 -1.66 -16.55
N ALA A 364 -16.83 -1.57 -17.65
CA ALA A 364 -17.35 -1.39 -19.00
C ALA A 364 -17.93 -2.69 -19.61
N LEU A 365 -17.76 -3.84 -18.97
CA LEU A 365 -18.36 -5.08 -19.46
C LEU A 365 -19.86 -5.10 -19.19
N ASP A 366 -20.63 -5.46 -20.20
CA ASP A 366 -22.07 -5.71 -20.03
C ASP A 366 -22.28 -6.92 -19.11
N GLY A 367 -23.26 -6.83 -18.23
CA GLY A 367 -23.57 -7.91 -17.28
C GLY A 367 -22.55 -8.14 -16.16
N ILE A 368 -21.48 -7.34 -16.08
CA ILE A 368 -20.49 -7.48 -14.98
C ILE A 368 -21.14 -7.23 -13.62
N ARG A 369 -20.91 -8.13 -12.69
CA ARG A 369 -21.43 -8.04 -11.32
C ARG A 369 -20.49 -8.68 -10.32
N MET A 370 -20.65 -8.32 -9.07
CA MET A 370 -20.10 -9.05 -7.93
C MET A 370 -20.96 -10.29 -7.67
N ALA A 371 -20.36 -11.47 -7.63
CA ALA A 371 -21.07 -12.75 -7.51
C ALA A 371 -21.50 -13.10 -6.07
N GLY A 372 -21.09 -12.30 -5.08
CA GLY A 372 -21.41 -12.45 -3.66
C GLY A 372 -20.58 -11.49 -2.81
N PRO A 373 -20.97 -11.22 -1.55
CA PRO A 373 -20.21 -10.33 -0.68
C PRO A 373 -18.84 -10.93 -0.38
N PRO A 374 -17.79 -10.08 -0.29
CA PRO A 374 -16.48 -10.54 0.11
C PRO A 374 -16.43 -10.89 1.61
N ARG A 375 -15.45 -11.71 1.97
CA ARG A 375 -15.05 -11.92 3.36
C ARG A 375 -13.98 -10.89 3.73
N VAL A 376 -14.13 -10.24 4.88
CA VAL A 376 -13.14 -9.30 5.41
C VAL A 376 -12.29 -10.00 6.47
N ALA A 377 -10.97 -9.89 6.33
CA ALA A 377 -10.00 -10.29 7.34
C ALA A 377 -9.23 -9.06 7.83
N PHE A 378 -8.91 -9.01 9.12
CA PHE A 378 -8.13 -7.92 9.68
C PHE A 378 -6.64 -8.27 9.71
N GLN A 379 -5.80 -7.35 9.26
CA GLN A 379 -4.34 -7.48 9.23
C GLN A 379 -3.70 -6.53 10.26
N GLU A 380 -3.33 -7.06 11.40
CA GLU A 380 -2.78 -6.27 12.51
C GLU A 380 -1.48 -5.53 12.16
N ALA A 381 -0.62 -6.14 11.32
CA ALA A 381 0.67 -5.57 10.96
C ALA A 381 0.59 -4.19 10.30
N ILE A 382 -0.50 -3.94 9.57
CA ILE A 382 -0.76 -2.67 8.88
C ILE A 382 -1.97 -1.93 9.48
N GLY A 383 -2.59 -2.46 10.53
CA GLY A 383 -3.82 -1.94 11.11
C GLY A 383 -4.97 -1.82 10.10
N GLY A 384 -4.87 -2.55 9.00
CA GLY A 384 -5.78 -2.53 7.87
C GLY A 384 -6.63 -3.80 7.78
N TYR A 385 -7.44 -3.90 6.76
CA TYR A 385 -8.17 -5.12 6.46
C TYR A 385 -7.89 -5.59 5.05
N GLU A 386 -8.10 -6.87 4.83
CA GLU A 386 -7.93 -7.55 3.56
C GLU A 386 -9.29 -8.05 3.08
N ILE A 387 -9.56 -7.85 1.80
CA ILE A 387 -10.80 -8.27 1.15
C ILE A 387 -10.56 -9.60 0.45
N ARG A 388 -11.22 -10.64 0.95
CA ARG A 388 -11.10 -12.00 0.47
C ARG A 388 -12.35 -12.43 -0.28
N ASP A 389 -12.19 -13.39 -1.20
CA ASP A 389 -13.28 -14.09 -1.88
C ASP A 389 -14.19 -13.18 -2.75
N LEU A 390 -13.79 -11.92 -3.00
CA LEU A 390 -14.52 -11.05 -3.93
C LEU A 390 -14.40 -11.65 -5.33
N THR A 391 -15.50 -12.21 -5.81
CA THR A 391 -15.60 -12.82 -7.14
C THR A 391 -16.42 -11.93 -8.05
N VAL A 392 -15.91 -11.65 -9.24
CA VAL A 392 -16.64 -10.97 -10.31
C VAL A 392 -17.11 -11.99 -11.34
N ALA A 393 -18.29 -11.76 -11.89
CA ALA A 393 -18.87 -12.58 -12.95
C ALA A 393 -19.39 -11.70 -14.09
N VAL A 394 -19.34 -12.24 -15.30
CA VAL A 394 -19.88 -11.64 -16.53
C VAL A 394 -20.76 -12.68 -17.22
N ASP A 395 -21.89 -12.23 -17.75
CA ASP A 395 -22.84 -13.12 -18.47
C ASP A 395 -22.35 -13.42 -19.88
#